data_4192d0f1525c5b8857ec8be62bb035ed
#
_entry.id   4192d0f1525c5b8857ec8be62bb035ed
#
_cell.length_a   1.000
_cell.length_b   1.000
_cell.length_c   1.000
_cell.angle_alpha   90.00
_cell.angle_beta   90.00
_cell.angle_gamma   90.00
#
_symmetry.space_group_name_H-M   'P 1'
#
loop_
_entity.id
_entity.type
_entity.pdbx_description
1 polymer ?
#
loop_
_entity_poly.entity_id
_entity_poly.type
_entity_poly.pdbx_seq_one_letter_code
_entity_poly.pdbx_strand_id
1 'polypeptide(L)'
;MLNAVGRDIPEEILELTGKEVFHGNHYYDGYEYKKDGPKTKCVINSNGSKLVDSIHDALVKCGIKDGMTLGFHHHFREGDYIVNMVMEEVHKMGIKDITICASSLGKAHDAIVPYIEDGTITNIQSSGVRGKIGEAISTGKLKGLAIMRSHGGRVRAIETGETRIDIAFIGTPTCDDYGNCRGIGGKSDCGVLSYAMVDGDYADKVVAITDCLVPFPNFPAHISMTKVDYVVEVDAIGDPKKIATGAAKPTTDQRKLMMAEYCTQFVVNSPYFKDGFSYQTGVGGASIASTISLAKIMKERNIRMRFGVGGLTKPMCDLLINNQVDCLLDTQDFDLSAVESVKNLKHFRISAGEYADPFNKGAVVNKLDFVILAALEVDVHFNCNVVVGSDGVITGAQGGHPDTAAGAKCSIVIAPLLQGRIPAICTDVTTVTTPGESVDVVITDYGIAINPRRQDLIEAMKDVDLPFKTIEELRDIAYSITGEPEKVQFGDRVVGVIESRDGTIMDVVREIKPFEFAED
;
A
#
# COMPACT_ATOMS: atom_id res chain seq x y z
N MET A 1 6.35 -9.13 -24.88
CA MET A 1 7.65 -9.67 -24.35
C MET A 1 7.40 -10.43 -23.06
N LEU A 2 7.84 -11.70 -22.98
CA LEU A 2 7.62 -12.55 -21.80
C LEU A 2 8.55 -12.13 -20.65
N ASN A 3 8.01 -11.97 -19.44
CA ASN A 3 8.78 -11.61 -18.24
C ASN A 3 9.07 -12.81 -17.32
N ALA A 4 9.78 -12.59 -16.20
CA ALA A 4 10.23 -13.66 -15.30
C ALA A 4 9.09 -14.39 -14.56
N VAL A 5 7.88 -13.85 -14.51
CA VAL A 5 6.69 -14.51 -13.93
C VAL A 5 5.77 -15.10 -15.01
N GLY A 6 6.24 -15.18 -16.26
CA GLY A 6 5.51 -15.80 -17.36
C GLY A 6 4.39 -14.95 -17.96
N ARG A 7 4.38 -13.63 -17.71
CA ARG A 7 3.40 -12.70 -18.29
C ARG A 7 3.92 -12.11 -19.59
N ASP A 8 3.05 -12.05 -20.61
CA ASP A 8 3.37 -11.39 -21.87
C ASP A 8 2.99 -9.92 -21.83
N ILE A 9 3.99 -9.06 -21.76
CA ILE A 9 3.84 -7.61 -21.72
C ILE A 9 3.84 -7.07 -23.16
N PRO A 10 2.77 -6.35 -23.59
CA PRO A 10 2.72 -5.77 -24.93
C PRO A 10 3.86 -4.78 -25.16
N GLU A 11 4.49 -4.85 -26.33
CA GLU A 11 5.64 -4.00 -26.69
C GLU A 11 5.26 -2.51 -26.67
N GLU A 12 4.06 -2.17 -27.12
CA GLU A 12 3.50 -0.81 -27.06
C GLU A 12 3.45 -0.23 -25.63
N ILE A 13 3.25 -1.08 -24.62
CA ILE A 13 3.25 -0.63 -23.20
C ILE A 13 4.67 -0.34 -22.74
N LEU A 14 5.65 -1.14 -23.15
CA LEU A 14 7.06 -0.91 -22.84
C LEU A 14 7.56 0.39 -23.50
N GLU A 15 7.19 0.63 -24.76
CA GLU A 15 7.50 1.87 -25.47
C GLU A 15 6.81 3.08 -24.81
N LEU A 16 5.51 2.99 -24.50
CA LEU A 16 4.74 4.07 -23.88
C LEU A 16 5.29 4.45 -22.49
N THR A 17 5.68 3.48 -21.71
CA THR A 17 6.16 3.69 -20.33
C THR A 17 7.67 3.93 -20.25
N GLY A 18 8.42 3.59 -21.29
CA GLY A 18 9.89 3.60 -21.29
C GLY A 18 10.52 2.60 -20.32
N LYS A 19 9.81 1.52 -20.00
CA LYS A 19 10.20 0.54 -18.97
C LYS A 19 10.58 -0.80 -19.57
N GLU A 20 11.33 -1.57 -18.77
CA GLU A 20 11.67 -2.96 -19.07
C GLU A 20 10.65 -3.92 -18.43
N VAL A 21 10.63 -5.17 -18.87
CA VAL A 21 9.86 -6.24 -18.25
C VAL A 21 10.51 -6.66 -16.94
N PHE A 22 9.75 -7.24 -16.03
CA PHE A 22 10.26 -7.78 -14.77
C PHE A 22 11.20 -8.99 -15.01
N HIS A 23 12.40 -8.93 -14.44
CA HIS A 23 13.46 -9.94 -14.58
C HIS A 23 13.68 -10.81 -13.32
N GLY A 24 12.97 -10.54 -12.23
CA GLY A 24 13.14 -11.15 -10.91
C GLY A 24 13.55 -10.13 -9.84
N ASN A 25 13.18 -10.37 -8.59
CA ASN A 25 13.38 -9.40 -7.49
C ASN A 25 14.84 -9.05 -7.21
N HIS A 26 15.76 -9.94 -7.53
CA HIS A 26 17.19 -9.78 -7.25
C HIS A 26 18.04 -9.65 -8.52
N TYR A 27 17.40 -9.39 -9.66
CA TYR A 27 18.10 -9.25 -10.93
C TYR A 27 19.12 -8.12 -10.91
N TYR A 28 18.78 -7.02 -10.24
CA TYR A 28 19.62 -5.82 -10.14
C TYR A 28 20.46 -5.77 -8.86
N ASP A 29 20.56 -6.86 -8.08
CA ASP A 29 21.40 -6.90 -6.89
C ASP A 29 22.87 -6.58 -7.24
N GLY A 30 23.45 -5.61 -6.52
CA GLY A 30 24.81 -5.15 -6.75
C GLY A 30 24.96 -4.07 -7.83
N TYR A 31 23.90 -3.71 -8.55
CA TYR A 31 23.91 -2.54 -9.43
C TYR A 31 23.93 -1.25 -8.62
N GLU A 32 24.66 -0.26 -9.10
CA GLU A 32 24.63 1.08 -8.52
C GLU A 32 23.60 1.95 -9.26
N TYR A 33 22.63 2.46 -8.50
CA TYR A 33 21.59 3.35 -9.02
C TYR A 33 21.85 4.78 -8.56
N LYS A 34 21.70 5.72 -9.48
CA LYS A 34 21.70 7.15 -9.18
C LYS A 34 20.27 7.61 -8.96
N LYS A 35 20.00 8.20 -7.80
CA LYS A 35 18.78 8.98 -7.57
C LYS A 35 18.99 10.37 -8.18
N ASP A 36 18.11 10.75 -9.06
CA ASP A 36 18.16 12.03 -9.77
C ASP A 36 16.79 12.68 -9.74
N GLY A 37 16.26 12.81 -8.53
CA GLY A 37 14.94 13.36 -8.27
C GLY A 37 14.76 14.79 -8.81
N PRO A 38 13.52 15.24 -8.98
CA PRO A 38 13.23 16.58 -9.44
C PRO A 38 13.83 17.62 -8.49
N LYS A 39 14.33 18.71 -9.05
CA LYS A 39 14.81 19.85 -8.27
C LYS A 39 13.60 20.64 -7.78
N THR A 40 13.47 20.78 -6.48
CA THR A 40 12.42 21.60 -5.88
C THR A 40 12.68 23.08 -6.15
N LYS A 41 11.61 23.84 -6.37
CA LYS A 41 11.68 25.29 -6.55
C LYS A 41 11.72 25.97 -5.18
N CYS A 42 12.74 26.77 -4.95
CA CYS A 42 12.92 27.55 -3.73
C CYS A 42 12.41 28.97 -3.91
N VAL A 43 11.79 29.51 -2.87
CA VAL A 43 11.41 30.92 -2.78
C VAL A 43 11.94 31.51 -1.48
N ILE A 44 12.30 32.80 -1.51
CA ILE A 44 12.63 33.53 -0.29
C ILE A 44 11.32 34.01 0.32
N ASN A 45 10.98 33.48 1.50
CA ASN A 45 9.83 33.95 2.27
C ASN A 45 10.29 35.03 3.26
N SER A 46 9.97 36.28 2.97
CA SER A 46 10.30 37.42 3.83
C SER A 46 9.15 37.80 4.80
N ASN A 47 7.98 37.19 4.66
CA ASN A 47 6.78 37.62 5.37
C ASN A 47 6.50 36.84 6.68
N GLY A 48 7.26 35.76 6.94
CA GLY A 48 7.09 34.95 8.16
C GLY A 48 5.80 34.12 8.24
N SER A 49 4.87 34.28 7.28
CA SER A 49 3.64 33.45 7.16
C SER A 49 3.46 32.95 5.75
N LYS A 50 2.93 31.73 5.62
CA LYS A 50 2.60 31.07 4.35
C LYS A 50 1.11 30.84 4.18
N LEU A 51 0.32 31.40 5.08
CA LEU A 51 -1.14 31.28 5.07
C LEU A 51 -1.71 31.93 3.81
N VAL A 52 -2.64 31.23 3.17
CA VAL A 52 -3.45 31.71 2.04
C VAL A 52 -4.92 31.42 2.32
N ASP A 53 -5.81 32.21 1.70
CA ASP A 53 -7.22 32.27 2.10
C ASP A 53 -8.03 31.03 1.67
N SER A 54 -7.58 30.33 0.62
CA SER A 54 -8.35 29.20 0.07
C SER A 54 -7.47 28.20 -0.72
N ILE A 55 -8.03 27.02 -1.00
CA ILE A 55 -7.44 26.04 -1.94
C ILE A 55 -7.29 26.66 -3.32
N HIS A 56 -8.27 27.48 -3.76
CA HIS A 56 -8.20 28.21 -5.03
C HIS A 56 -6.95 29.10 -5.10
N ASP A 57 -6.74 29.93 -4.08
CA ASP A 57 -5.60 30.84 -4.03
C ASP A 57 -4.26 30.09 -3.99
N ALA A 58 -4.22 28.96 -3.27
CA ALA A 58 -3.05 28.09 -3.26
C ALA A 58 -2.76 27.54 -4.66
N LEU A 59 -3.77 27.04 -5.38
CA LEU A 59 -3.64 26.54 -6.74
C LEU A 59 -3.15 27.61 -7.73
N VAL A 60 -3.72 28.83 -7.65
CA VAL A 60 -3.29 29.98 -8.45
C VAL A 60 -1.83 30.34 -8.16
N LYS A 61 -1.46 30.43 -6.88
CA LYS A 61 -0.08 30.76 -6.46
C LYS A 61 0.93 29.66 -6.83
N CYS A 62 0.50 28.40 -6.84
CA CYS A 62 1.31 27.27 -7.34
C CYS A 62 1.45 27.27 -8.87
N GLY A 63 0.60 28.04 -9.56
CA GLY A 63 0.62 28.12 -11.04
C GLY A 63 0.05 26.87 -11.68
N ILE A 64 -1.07 26.33 -11.15
CA ILE A 64 -1.75 25.15 -11.70
C ILE A 64 -2.06 25.34 -13.17
N LYS A 65 -1.86 24.28 -13.97
CA LYS A 65 -2.17 24.23 -15.40
C LYS A 65 -2.40 22.80 -15.86
N ASP A 66 -2.91 22.66 -17.08
CA ASP A 66 -3.12 21.37 -17.73
C ASP A 66 -1.84 20.53 -17.79
N GLY A 67 -1.97 19.22 -17.66
CA GLY A 67 -0.89 18.26 -17.74
C GLY A 67 -0.06 18.09 -16.45
N MET A 68 -0.40 18.79 -15.36
CA MET A 68 0.32 18.68 -14.10
C MET A 68 0.02 17.39 -13.35
N THR A 69 0.99 16.94 -12.55
CA THR A 69 0.86 15.84 -11.60
C THR A 69 0.61 16.38 -10.20
N LEU A 70 -0.49 15.96 -9.58
CA LEU A 70 -0.87 16.34 -8.22
C LEU A 70 -0.62 15.19 -7.26
N GLY A 71 0.15 15.46 -6.19
CA GLY A 71 0.50 14.49 -5.16
C GLY A 71 -0.50 14.48 -4.00
N PHE A 72 -0.89 13.27 -3.55
CA PHE A 72 -1.79 13.07 -2.41
C PHE A 72 -1.35 11.89 -1.56
N HIS A 73 -1.81 11.86 -0.29
CA HIS A 73 -1.58 10.75 0.62
C HIS A 73 -2.87 10.27 1.27
N HIS A 74 -2.90 9.02 1.79
CA HIS A 74 -4.13 8.38 2.27
C HIS A 74 -4.13 8.12 3.79
N HIS A 75 -3.52 8.98 4.61
CA HIS A 75 -3.47 8.77 6.06
C HIS A 75 -4.85 8.81 6.73
N PHE A 76 -5.81 9.54 6.15
CA PHE A 76 -7.21 9.56 6.61
C PHE A 76 -8.05 8.37 6.10
N ARG A 77 -7.51 7.56 5.18
CA ARG A 77 -8.15 6.38 4.60
C ARG A 77 -9.56 6.69 4.07
N GLU A 78 -10.60 5.97 4.55
CA GLU A 78 -11.99 6.22 4.12
C GLU A 78 -12.59 7.50 4.73
N GLY A 79 -11.84 8.23 5.53
CA GLY A 79 -12.21 9.53 6.09
C GLY A 79 -11.62 10.73 5.36
N ASP A 80 -10.87 10.54 4.28
CA ASP A 80 -10.20 11.64 3.57
C ASP A 80 -11.18 12.57 2.82
N TYR A 81 -10.97 13.88 2.96
CA TYR A 81 -11.69 14.93 2.20
C TYR A 81 -10.79 15.68 1.24
N ILE A 82 -9.47 15.59 1.38
CA ILE A 82 -8.49 16.44 0.67
C ILE A 82 -8.56 16.26 -0.84
N VAL A 83 -8.52 15.00 -1.32
CA VAL A 83 -8.56 14.73 -2.76
C VAL A 83 -9.80 15.33 -3.41
N ASN A 84 -10.97 15.14 -2.78
CA ASN A 84 -12.23 15.63 -3.32
C ASN A 84 -12.28 17.16 -3.37
N MET A 85 -11.85 17.85 -2.28
CA MET A 85 -11.84 19.32 -2.21
C MET A 85 -10.90 19.92 -3.25
N VAL A 86 -9.70 19.39 -3.39
CA VAL A 86 -8.73 19.89 -4.37
C VAL A 86 -9.21 19.64 -5.79
N MET A 87 -9.67 18.43 -6.10
CA MET A 87 -10.10 18.09 -7.46
C MET A 87 -11.39 18.80 -7.87
N GLU A 88 -12.29 19.09 -6.93
CA GLU A 88 -13.47 19.94 -7.19
C GLU A 88 -13.03 21.35 -7.62
N GLU A 89 -12.05 21.92 -6.96
CA GLU A 89 -11.55 23.26 -7.27
C GLU A 89 -10.79 23.27 -8.62
N VAL A 90 -9.93 22.27 -8.86
CA VAL A 90 -9.24 22.08 -10.15
C VAL A 90 -10.26 22.02 -11.30
N HIS A 91 -11.34 21.25 -11.13
CA HIS A 91 -12.40 21.13 -12.12
C HIS A 91 -13.13 22.48 -12.36
N LYS A 92 -13.49 23.21 -11.28
CA LYS A 92 -14.10 24.57 -11.38
C LYS A 92 -13.22 25.56 -12.13
N MET A 93 -11.89 25.44 -11.98
CA MET A 93 -10.93 26.27 -12.73
C MET A 93 -10.82 25.90 -14.21
N GLY A 94 -11.46 24.81 -14.65
CA GLY A 94 -11.43 24.34 -16.04
C GLY A 94 -10.13 23.65 -16.44
N ILE A 95 -9.28 23.30 -15.48
CA ILE A 95 -8.01 22.59 -15.70
C ILE A 95 -8.28 21.15 -16.15
N LYS A 96 -7.47 20.65 -17.08
CA LYS A 96 -7.61 19.34 -17.70
C LYS A 96 -6.28 18.57 -17.70
N ASP A 97 -6.35 17.29 -18.04
CA ASP A 97 -5.18 16.42 -18.24
C ASP A 97 -4.32 16.23 -16.96
N ILE A 98 -4.97 16.19 -15.81
CA ILE A 98 -4.27 16.00 -14.52
C ILE A 98 -3.89 14.52 -14.35
N THR A 99 -2.65 14.31 -13.89
CA THR A 99 -2.21 13.03 -13.32
C THR A 99 -2.35 13.07 -11.80
N ILE A 100 -3.08 12.13 -11.22
CA ILE A 100 -3.10 11.95 -9.76
C ILE A 100 -1.99 10.99 -9.36
N CYS A 101 -1.06 11.42 -8.51
CA CYS A 101 -0.04 10.59 -7.87
C CYS A 101 -0.38 10.43 -6.38
N ALA A 102 -1.15 9.40 -6.03
CA ALA A 102 -1.63 9.18 -4.68
C ALA A 102 -1.02 7.92 -4.05
N SER A 103 -0.73 7.95 -2.75
CA SER A 103 -0.28 6.75 -2.03
C SER A 103 -1.37 5.67 -1.96
N SER A 104 -2.67 6.02 -2.00
CA SER A 104 -3.81 5.12 -2.29
C SER A 104 -5.08 5.95 -2.51
N LEU A 105 -6.05 5.39 -3.27
CA LEU A 105 -7.38 5.95 -3.49
C LEU A 105 -8.44 4.95 -3.03
N GLY A 106 -9.32 5.37 -2.13
CA GLY A 106 -10.40 4.57 -1.57
C GLY A 106 -11.79 5.04 -2.02
N LYS A 107 -12.83 4.41 -1.47
CA LYS A 107 -14.23 4.79 -1.73
C LYS A 107 -14.56 6.23 -1.32
N ALA A 108 -13.82 6.78 -0.34
CA ALA A 108 -13.93 8.19 0.06
C ALA A 108 -13.75 9.15 -1.12
N HIS A 109 -13.02 8.73 -2.15
CA HIS A 109 -12.67 9.54 -3.31
C HIS A 109 -13.57 9.26 -4.54
N ASP A 110 -14.64 8.47 -4.42
CA ASP A 110 -15.53 8.13 -5.53
C ASP A 110 -16.16 9.36 -6.22
N ALA A 111 -16.19 10.51 -5.54
CA ALA A 111 -16.67 11.79 -6.08
C ALA A 111 -15.83 12.33 -7.26
N ILE A 112 -14.57 11.86 -7.44
CA ILE A 112 -13.74 12.30 -8.58
C ILE A 112 -14.02 11.54 -9.89
N VAL A 113 -14.85 10.50 -9.88
CA VAL A 113 -15.17 9.72 -11.10
C VAL A 113 -15.69 10.58 -12.26
N PRO A 114 -16.59 11.56 -12.07
CA PRO A 114 -16.99 12.47 -13.15
C PRO A 114 -15.81 13.23 -13.77
N TYR A 115 -14.77 13.52 -13.01
CA TYR A 115 -13.56 14.22 -13.48
C TYR A 115 -12.61 13.29 -14.27
N ILE A 116 -12.73 11.98 -14.10
CA ILE A 116 -12.09 10.97 -14.96
C ILE A 116 -12.83 10.93 -16.31
N GLU A 117 -14.15 10.88 -16.28
CA GLU A 117 -15.00 10.77 -17.48
C GLU A 117 -14.90 11.99 -18.39
N ASP A 118 -14.78 13.20 -17.83
CA ASP A 118 -14.70 14.45 -18.60
C ASP A 118 -13.27 14.83 -19.01
N GLY A 119 -12.26 14.06 -18.56
CA GLY A 119 -10.84 14.28 -18.89
C GLY A 119 -10.15 15.36 -18.07
N THR A 120 -10.72 15.77 -16.95
CA THR A 120 -10.00 16.55 -15.93
C THR A 120 -8.86 15.70 -15.36
N ILE A 121 -9.12 14.41 -15.10
CA ILE A 121 -8.13 13.41 -14.69
C ILE A 121 -7.91 12.44 -15.84
N THR A 122 -6.69 12.31 -16.32
CA THR A 122 -6.35 11.42 -17.44
C THR A 122 -5.45 10.26 -17.04
N ASN A 123 -4.65 10.40 -15.97
CA ASN A 123 -3.76 9.35 -15.48
C ASN A 123 -3.84 9.23 -13.96
N ILE A 124 -3.62 8.01 -13.47
CA ILE A 124 -3.56 7.72 -12.03
C ILE A 124 -2.32 6.88 -11.74
N GLN A 125 -1.51 7.32 -10.77
CA GLN A 125 -0.38 6.58 -10.22
C GLN A 125 -0.65 6.34 -8.75
N SER A 126 -0.78 5.07 -8.33
CA SER A 126 -1.20 4.77 -6.96
C SER A 126 -0.70 3.40 -6.49
N SER A 127 -0.59 3.21 -5.17
CA SER A 127 -0.35 1.85 -4.64
C SER A 127 -1.62 1.02 -4.58
N GLY A 128 -2.78 1.63 -4.66
CA GLY A 128 -4.05 0.95 -4.65
C GLY A 128 -5.21 1.85 -5.05
N VAL A 129 -6.20 1.24 -5.68
CA VAL A 129 -7.43 1.91 -6.09
C VAL A 129 -8.61 1.00 -5.74
N ARG A 130 -9.67 1.59 -5.17
CA ARG A 130 -10.89 0.88 -4.77
C ARG A 130 -12.13 1.69 -5.14
N GLY A 131 -13.29 1.05 -5.07
CA GLY A 131 -14.58 1.70 -5.31
C GLY A 131 -14.81 2.03 -6.79
N LYS A 132 -15.59 3.06 -7.04
CA LYS A 132 -15.98 3.44 -8.39
C LYS A 132 -14.83 3.94 -9.27
N ILE A 133 -13.72 4.37 -8.67
CA ILE A 133 -12.52 4.75 -9.42
C ILE A 133 -11.91 3.50 -10.08
N GLY A 134 -11.80 2.39 -9.33
CA GLY A 134 -11.31 1.13 -9.87
C GLY A 134 -12.19 0.61 -11.00
N GLU A 135 -13.52 0.70 -10.85
CA GLU A 135 -14.49 0.36 -11.89
C GLU A 135 -14.31 1.25 -13.12
N ALA A 136 -14.18 2.58 -12.94
CA ALA A 136 -13.96 3.51 -14.04
C ALA A 136 -12.69 3.22 -14.84
N ILE A 137 -11.60 2.85 -14.17
CA ILE A 137 -10.36 2.44 -14.83
C ILE A 137 -10.59 1.13 -15.60
N SER A 138 -11.13 0.10 -14.93
CA SER A 138 -11.29 -1.24 -15.49
C SER A 138 -12.27 -1.27 -16.68
N THR A 139 -13.21 -0.32 -16.74
CA THR A 139 -14.15 -0.14 -17.87
C THR A 139 -13.66 0.85 -18.92
N GLY A 140 -12.38 1.23 -18.90
CA GLY A 140 -11.75 2.06 -19.93
C GLY A 140 -12.14 3.54 -19.92
N LYS A 141 -12.77 4.06 -18.83
CA LYS A 141 -13.16 5.48 -18.75
C LYS A 141 -11.95 6.41 -18.53
N LEU A 142 -10.87 5.93 -17.92
CA LEU A 142 -9.61 6.67 -17.82
C LEU A 142 -8.97 6.73 -19.20
N LYS A 143 -8.69 7.95 -19.70
CA LYS A 143 -8.15 8.16 -21.06
C LYS A 143 -6.74 7.64 -21.22
N GLY A 144 -5.90 7.87 -20.22
CA GLY A 144 -4.51 7.42 -20.16
C GLY A 144 -4.38 6.07 -19.45
N LEU A 145 -3.39 5.97 -18.56
CA LEU A 145 -3.00 4.71 -17.94
C LEU A 145 -3.02 4.80 -16.39
N ALA A 146 -3.47 3.74 -15.73
CA ALA A 146 -3.29 3.56 -14.31
C ALA A 146 -1.95 2.84 -14.05
N ILE A 147 -1.02 3.44 -13.30
CA ILE A 147 0.22 2.82 -12.88
C ILE A 147 0.08 2.41 -11.41
N MET A 148 0.05 1.11 -11.18
CA MET A 148 -0.07 0.54 -9.85
C MET A 148 1.33 0.20 -9.32
N ARG A 149 1.76 0.85 -8.23
CA ARG A 149 3.07 0.71 -7.61
C ARG A 149 2.96 0.23 -6.17
N SER A 150 3.98 -0.45 -5.66
CA SER A 150 4.11 -0.65 -4.22
C SER A 150 4.42 0.67 -3.49
N HIS A 151 4.39 0.64 -2.16
CA HIS A 151 4.78 1.81 -1.36
C HIS A 151 6.23 2.20 -1.61
N GLY A 152 7.15 1.21 -1.61
CA GLY A 152 8.55 1.42 -1.93
C GLY A 152 8.76 1.85 -3.39
N GLY A 153 8.05 1.23 -4.33
CA GLY A 153 8.10 1.57 -5.75
C GLY A 153 7.62 3.00 -6.05
N ARG A 154 6.60 3.50 -5.33
CA ARG A 154 6.17 4.91 -5.45
C ARG A 154 7.27 5.88 -5.01
N VAL A 155 7.89 5.63 -3.87
CA VAL A 155 8.99 6.47 -3.37
C VAL A 155 10.17 6.42 -4.33
N ARG A 156 10.57 5.21 -4.76
CA ARG A 156 11.62 5.03 -5.77
C ARG A 156 11.36 5.89 -7.01
N ALA A 157 10.15 5.82 -7.57
CA ALA A 157 9.80 6.55 -8.78
C ALA A 157 9.89 8.08 -8.60
N ILE A 158 9.53 8.59 -7.42
CA ILE A 158 9.64 10.03 -7.10
C ILE A 158 11.09 10.42 -6.89
N GLU A 159 11.85 9.66 -6.10
CA GLU A 159 13.24 9.98 -5.76
C GLU A 159 14.21 9.79 -6.93
N THR A 160 13.89 8.94 -7.91
CA THR A 160 14.67 8.81 -9.16
C THR A 160 14.29 9.84 -10.22
N GLY A 161 13.23 10.63 -10.00
CA GLY A 161 12.73 11.60 -10.99
C GLY A 161 11.87 10.98 -12.10
N GLU A 162 11.58 9.69 -12.05
CA GLU A 162 10.67 9.03 -12.98
C GLU A 162 9.24 9.60 -12.87
N THR A 163 8.82 9.89 -11.64
CA THR A 163 7.57 10.60 -11.37
C THR A 163 7.88 11.96 -10.77
N ARG A 164 7.55 13.03 -11.48
CA ARG A 164 7.58 14.39 -10.95
C ARG A 164 6.22 14.76 -10.41
N ILE A 165 6.19 15.29 -9.19
CA ILE A 165 5.00 15.89 -8.59
C ILE A 165 5.13 17.40 -8.72
N ASP A 166 4.21 18.04 -9.45
CA ASP A 166 4.20 19.49 -9.62
C ASP A 166 3.66 20.20 -8.36
N ILE A 167 2.57 19.67 -7.79
CA ILE A 167 1.99 20.20 -6.55
C ILE A 167 1.59 19.04 -5.65
N ALA A 168 2.12 18.99 -4.44
CA ALA A 168 1.70 18.05 -3.40
C ALA A 168 0.74 18.71 -2.42
N PHE A 169 -0.36 18.04 -2.11
CA PHE A 169 -1.34 18.45 -1.11
C PHE A 169 -1.23 17.55 0.12
N ILE A 170 -0.89 18.16 1.26
CA ILE A 170 -0.67 17.44 2.52
C ILE A 170 -1.77 17.81 3.50
N GLY A 171 -2.72 16.88 3.69
CA GLY A 171 -3.68 16.97 4.78
C GLY A 171 -3.00 16.76 6.12
N THR A 172 -3.08 17.71 7.03
CA THR A 172 -2.39 17.66 8.31
C THR A 172 -3.30 18.11 9.46
N PRO A 173 -3.52 17.27 10.48
CA PRO A 173 -4.37 17.55 11.64
C PRO A 173 -4.01 18.83 12.40
N THR A 174 -2.72 19.19 12.45
CA THR A 174 -2.27 20.50 12.96
C THR A 174 -1.17 21.05 12.08
N CYS A 175 -1.23 22.36 11.82
CA CYS A 175 -0.19 23.11 11.13
C CYS A 175 -0.03 24.48 11.76
N ASP A 176 1.18 25.02 11.83
CA ASP A 176 1.34 26.46 12.09
C ASP A 176 1.32 27.26 10.77
N ASP A 177 1.20 28.57 10.86
CA ASP A 177 1.13 29.46 9.70
C ASP A 177 2.43 29.52 8.88
N TYR A 178 3.48 28.88 9.38
CA TYR A 178 4.78 28.77 8.69
C TYR A 178 5.03 27.39 8.07
N GLY A 179 4.11 26.42 8.27
CA GLY A 179 4.09 25.14 7.58
C GLY A 179 4.71 23.97 8.33
N ASN A 180 4.85 24.03 9.66
CA ASN A 180 5.21 22.83 10.44
C ASN A 180 3.97 21.95 10.62
N CYS A 181 3.94 20.78 9.97
CA CYS A 181 2.82 19.86 9.94
C CYS A 181 2.99 18.72 10.95
N ARG A 182 1.89 18.36 11.64
CA ARG A 182 1.84 17.16 12.49
C ARG A 182 0.55 16.38 12.24
N GLY A 183 0.65 15.08 12.26
CA GLY A 183 -0.50 14.17 12.13
C GLY A 183 -1.32 13.98 13.40
N ILE A 184 -0.98 14.72 14.48
CA ILE A 184 -1.60 14.63 15.80
C ILE A 184 -1.73 16.03 16.44
N GLY A 185 -2.63 16.14 17.43
CA GLY A 185 -2.84 17.34 18.24
C GLY A 185 -4.02 18.19 17.80
N GLY A 186 -4.79 17.76 16.81
CA GLY A 186 -5.99 18.40 16.31
C GLY A 186 -7.25 17.56 16.50
N LYS A 187 -8.35 18.02 15.88
CA LYS A 187 -9.63 17.29 15.88
C LYS A 187 -9.68 16.13 14.87
N SER A 188 -8.77 16.12 13.89
CA SER A 188 -8.69 15.15 12.80
C SER A 188 -7.41 14.31 12.87
N ASP A 189 -6.95 13.95 14.07
CA ASP A 189 -5.72 13.17 14.25
C ASP A 189 -5.72 11.90 13.40
N CYS A 190 -4.65 11.72 12.62
CA CYS A 190 -4.45 10.57 11.74
C CYS A 190 -3.15 9.80 12.03
N GLY A 191 -2.35 10.27 13.01
CA GLY A 191 -1.10 9.63 13.40
C GLY A 191 0.11 10.12 12.61
N VAL A 192 0.86 9.21 12.00
CA VAL A 192 2.05 9.56 11.22
C VAL A 192 1.70 10.10 9.82
N LEU A 193 2.59 10.90 9.22
CA LEU A 193 2.45 11.45 7.85
C LEU A 193 3.52 10.88 6.90
N SER A 194 3.86 9.63 7.05
CA SER A 194 5.07 9.02 6.45
C SER A 194 5.06 8.98 4.93
N TYR A 195 3.91 8.70 4.30
CA TYR A 195 3.82 8.69 2.83
C TYR A 195 3.91 10.08 2.23
N ALA A 196 3.52 11.13 2.98
CA ALA A 196 3.62 12.51 2.54
C ALA A 196 5.03 13.10 2.67
N MET A 197 5.95 12.42 3.36
CA MET A 197 7.32 12.93 3.56
C MET A 197 8.07 13.04 2.23
N VAL A 198 7.98 12.02 1.36
CA VAL A 198 8.63 12.07 0.04
C VAL A 198 8.01 13.15 -0.86
N ASP A 199 6.70 13.34 -0.78
CA ASP A 199 6.01 14.39 -1.53
C ASP A 199 6.50 15.77 -1.05
N GLY A 200 6.65 15.96 0.27
CA GLY A 200 7.23 17.18 0.85
C GLY A 200 8.69 17.43 0.47
N ASP A 201 9.46 16.37 0.23
CA ASP A 201 10.88 16.48 -0.13
C ASP A 201 11.11 16.74 -1.63
N TYR A 202 10.25 16.21 -2.50
CA TYR A 202 10.51 16.15 -3.94
C TYR A 202 9.49 16.87 -4.82
N ALA A 203 8.31 17.25 -4.33
CA ALA A 203 7.36 18.03 -5.12
C ALA A 203 7.87 19.43 -5.41
N ASP A 204 7.58 19.96 -6.60
CA ASP A 204 7.96 21.34 -6.96
C ASP A 204 7.31 22.38 -6.06
N LYS A 205 6.06 22.14 -5.64
CA LYS A 205 5.28 22.95 -4.70
C LYS A 205 4.57 22.06 -3.69
N VAL A 206 4.49 22.52 -2.46
CA VAL A 206 3.84 21.83 -1.35
C VAL A 206 2.82 22.72 -0.68
N VAL A 207 1.58 22.27 -0.63
CA VAL A 207 0.46 22.93 0.04
C VAL A 207 0.03 22.09 1.24
N ALA A 208 0.17 22.62 2.45
CA ALA A 208 -0.40 22.03 3.65
C ALA A 208 -1.85 22.47 3.81
N ILE A 209 -2.77 21.52 3.99
CA ILE A 209 -4.19 21.78 4.26
C ILE A 209 -4.49 21.27 5.66
N THR A 210 -4.96 22.15 6.53
CA THR A 210 -5.25 21.84 7.93
C THR A 210 -6.65 22.31 8.33
N ASP A 211 -7.23 21.65 9.32
CA ASP A 211 -8.46 22.11 9.98
C ASP A 211 -8.22 22.55 11.44
N CYS A 212 -6.94 22.74 11.78
CA CYS A 212 -6.52 23.24 13.08
C CYS A 212 -5.19 24.00 12.94
N LEU A 213 -5.29 25.30 12.68
CA LEU A 213 -4.14 26.19 12.70
C LEU A 213 -3.70 26.42 14.16
N VAL A 214 -2.43 26.20 14.46
CA VAL A 214 -1.86 26.35 15.80
C VAL A 214 -0.76 27.40 15.81
N PRO A 215 -0.46 28.01 16.97
CA PRO A 215 0.64 28.96 17.07
C PRO A 215 1.99 28.33 16.71
N PHE A 216 2.85 29.11 16.03
CA PHE A 216 4.24 28.73 15.81
C PHE A 216 5.01 28.64 17.15
N PRO A 217 5.88 27.63 17.38
CA PRO A 217 6.24 26.51 16.49
C PRO A 217 5.44 25.24 16.78
N ASN A 218 4.95 24.56 15.75
CA ASN A 218 4.28 23.26 15.86
C ASN A 218 5.31 22.10 15.82
N PHE A 219 6.04 21.91 16.91
CA PHE A 219 7.10 20.89 17.02
C PHE A 219 6.77 19.75 18.00
N PRO A 220 7.39 18.57 17.82
CA PRO A 220 8.26 18.15 16.69
C PRO A 220 7.44 17.95 15.41
N ALA A 221 7.82 18.62 14.33
CA ALA A 221 7.11 18.54 13.06
C ALA A 221 7.29 17.15 12.39
N HIS A 222 6.23 16.63 11.78
CA HIS A 222 6.29 15.47 10.91
C HIS A 222 6.81 15.87 9.52
N ILE A 223 6.36 17.02 9.03
CA ILE A 223 6.89 17.67 7.83
C ILE A 223 7.27 19.09 8.23
N SER A 224 8.51 19.48 7.95
CA SER A 224 9.07 20.75 8.36
C SER A 224 8.58 21.90 7.46
N MET A 225 8.45 23.08 8.07
CA MET A 225 8.21 24.35 7.38
C MET A 225 9.16 24.60 6.20
N THR A 226 10.34 24.00 6.21
CA THR A 226 11.34 24.17 5.13
C THR A 226 10.92 23.52 3.80
N LYS A 227 9.87 22.67 3.82
CA LYS A 227 9.37 21.91 2.68
C LYS A 227 8.03 22.45 2.16
N VAL A 228 7.31 23.24 2.95
CA VAL A 228 5.95 23.74 2.65
C VAL A 228 6.03 25.12 2.01
N ASP A 229 5.33 25.30 0.89
CA ASP A 229 5.20 26.61 0.21
C ASP A 229 4.03 27.42 0.75
N TYR A 230 2.86 26.78 0.92
CA TYR A 230 1.62 27.45 1.34
C TYR A 230 0.85 26.62 2.38
N VAL A 231 0.10 27.30 3.23
CA VAL A 231 -0.79 26.72 4.24
C VAL A 231 -2.21 27.21 4.00
N VAL A 232 -3.17 26.28 3.97
CA VAL A 232 -4.60 26.58 3.85
C VAL A 232 -5.32 26.04 5.07
N GLU A 233 -6.11 26.87 5.74
CA GLU A 233 -7.04 26.41 6.78
C GLU A 233 -8.42 26.17 6.18
N VAL A 234 -9.03 25.02 6.51
CA VAL A 234 -10.37 24.61 6.08
C VAL A 234 -11.18 24.12 7.27
N ASP A 235 -12.50 23.98 7.11
CA ASP A 235 -13.38 23.55 8.19
C ASP A 235 -13.10 22.11 8.65
N ALA A 236 -12.79 21.21 7.71
CA ALA A 236 -12.48 19.81 7.99
C ALA A 236 -11.62 19.20 6.88
N ILE A 237 -10.56 18.47 7.25
CA ILE A 237 -9.68 17.72 6.33
C ILE A 237 -10.05 16.25 6.25
N GLY A 238 -10.83 15.76 7.20
CA GLY A 238 -11.23 14.36 7.23
C GLY A 238 -12.06 13.98 8.45
N ASP A 239 -12.52 12.73 8.47
CA ASP A 239 -13.22 12.12 9.60
C ASP A 239 -12.32 11.05 10.25
N PRO A 240 -11.68 11.30 11.40
CA PRO A 240 -10.76 10.35 12.03
C PRO A 240 -11.43 9.04 12.45
N LYS A 241 -12.76 9.03 12.64
CA LYS A 241 -13.50 7.79 12.97
C LYS A 241 -13.50 6.78 11.82
N LYS A 242 -13.25 7.23 10.60
CA LYS A 242 -13.18 6.39 9.40
C LYS A 242 -11.77 5.93 9.04
N ILE A 243 -10.75 6.30 9.82
CA ILE A 243 -9.40 5.72 9.74
C ILE A 243 -9.48 4.23 10.04
N ALA A 244 -10.18 3.86 11.11
CA ALA A 244 -10.47 2.46 11.43
C ALA A 244 -11.53 1.90 10.49
N THR A 245 -11.12 1.24 9.42
CA THR A 245 -12.03 0.43 8.62
C THR A 245 -12.39 -0.85 9.36
N GLY A 246 -13.58 -1.41 9.10
CA GLY A 246 -14.04 -2.63 9.77
C GLY A 246 -13.13 -3.87 9.62
N ALA A 247 -12.15 -3.81 8.71
CA ALA A 247 -11.14 -4.85 8.51
C ALA A 247 -10.13 -4.96 9.68
N ALA A 248 -9.85 -3.86 10.39
CA ALA A 248 -8.88 -3.81 11.50
C ALA A 248 -9.47 -4.30 12.83
N LYS A 249 -10.27 -5.36 12.83
CA LYS A 249 -10.87 -5.95 14.04
C LYS A 249 -10.50 -7.42 14.18
N PRO A 250 -10.29 -7.93 15.41
CA PRO A 250 -10.17 -9.37 15.65
C PRO A 250 -11.39 -10.10 15.07
N THR A 251 -11.14 -11.21 14.42
CA THR A 251 -12.19 -12.02 13.82
C THR A 251 -12.86 -12.95 14.85
N THR A 252 -14.14 -13.25 14.63
CA THR A 252 -14.88 -14.34 15.30
C THR A 252 -15.19 -15.49 14.34
N ASP A 253 -14.81 -15.37 13.07
CA ASP A 253 -14.97 -16.43 12.07
C ASP A 253 -14.02 -17.59 12.40
N GLN A 254 -14.58 -18.78 12.63
CA GLN A 254 -13.83 -19.97 13.05
C GLN A 254 -12.77 -20.39 12.01
N ARG A 255 -13.03 -20.22 10.71
CA ARG A 255 -12.04 -20.52 9.65
C ARG A 255 -10.85 -19.58 9.75
N LYS A 256 -11.10 -18.29 9.95
CA LYS A 256 -10.04 -17.29 10.13
C LYS A 256 -9.25 -17.49 11.41
N LEU A 257 -9.90 -17.92 12.48
CA LEU A 257 -9.22 -18.27 13.74
C LEU A 257 -8.34 -19.52 13.57
N MET A 258 -8.80 -20.52 12.81
CA MET A 258 -8.01 -21.71 12.50
C MET A 258 -6.78 -21.36 11.66
N MET A 259 -6.92 -20.53 10.62
CA MET A 259 -5.78 -20.03 9.83
C MET A 259 -4.81 -19.22 10.71
N ALA A 260 -5.32 -18.41 11.64
CA ALA A 260 -4.49 -17.66 12.58
C ALA A 260 -3.69 -18.59 13.51
N GLU A 261 -4.30 -19.68 13.96
CA GLU A 261 -3.60 -20.69 14.76
C GLU A 261 -2.53 -21.40 13.94
N TYR A 262 -2.84 -21.86 12.71
CA TYR A 262 -1.85 -22.44 11.82
C TYR A 262 -0.67 -21.49 11.59
N CYS A 263 -0.94 -20.20 11.35
CA CYS A 263 0.11 -19.18 11.18
C CYS A 263 0.95 -19.04 12.45
N THR A 264 0.31 -18.96 13.61
CA THR A 264 1.01 -18.83 14.89
C THR A 264 1.91 -20.05 15.14
N GLN A 265 1.38 -21.27 14.97
CA GLN A 265 2.14 -22.51 15.15
C GLN A 265 3.27 -22.63 14.13
N PHE A 266 3.07 -22.21 12.87
CA PHE A 266 4.14 -22.16 11.88
C PHE A 266 5.26 -21.21 12.31
N VAL A 267 4.92 -19.97 12.71
CA VAL A 267 5.89 -18.95 13.15
C VAL A 267 6.72 -19.45 14.32
N VAL A 268 6.08 -19.99 15.38
CA VAL A 268 6.77 -20.37 16.63
C VAL A 268 7.63 -21.63 16.53
N ASN A 269 7.44 -22.44 15.48
CA ASN A 269 8.25 -23.62 15.16
C ASN A 269 9.31 -23.33 14.07
N SER A 270 9.28 -22.15 13.46
CA SER A 270 10.27 -21.77 12.45
C SER A 270 11.63 -21.41 13.06
N PRO A 271 12.73 -21.53 12.30
CA PRO A 271 14.07 -21.22 12.80
C PRO A 271 14.28 -19.72 13.08
N TYR A 272 13.36 -18.87 12.65
CA TYR A 272 13.44 -17.41 12.80
C TYR A 272 12.75 -16.89 14.06
N PHE A 273 11.92 -17.71 14.74
CA PHE A 273 11.28 -17.34 16.00
C PHE A 273 12.24 -17.46 17.18
N LYS A 274 12.91 -16.39 17.48
CA LYS A 274 13.89 -16.27 18.57
C LYS A 274 13.82 -14.89 19.21
N ASP A 275 14.39 -14.74 20.38
CA ASP A 275 14.45 -13.42 21.03
C ASP A 275 15.10 -12.38 20.13
N GLY A 276 14.48 -11.23 20.00
CA GLY A 276 14.89 -10.15 19.10
C GLY A 276 14.42 -10.31 17.65
N PHE A 277 13.48 -11.21 17.34
CA PHE A 277 12.88 -11.27 15.98
C PHE A 277 12.10 -10.00 15.63
N SER A 278 11.85 -9.79 14.36
CA SER A 278 11.07 -8.66 13.83
C SER A 278 9.84 -9.13 13.07
N TYR A 279 8.79 -8.30 13.09
CA TYR A 279 7.48 -8.72 12.64
C TYR A 279 6.69 -7.60 11.99
N GLN A 280 5.99 -7.95 10.91
CA GLN A 280 4.96 -7.12 10.29
C GLN A 280 3.71 -7.97 10.05
N THR A 281 2.55 -7.37 10.24
CA THR A 281 1.26 -8.02 10.00
C THR A 281 0.33 -7.13 9.18
N GLY A 282 -0.47 -7.75 8.31
CA GLY A 282 -1.56 -7.07 7.62
C GLY A 282 -2.74 -6.78 8.57
N VAL A 283 -3.69 -5.99 8.09
CA VAL A 283 -4.90 -5.57 8.83
C VAL A 283 -6.06 -6.57 8.77
N GLY A 284 -5.87 -7.72 8.12
CA GLY A 284 -6.89 -8.77 8.02
C GLY A 284 -7.20 -9.43 9.36
N GLY A 285 -8.44 -9.87 9.57
CA GLY A 285 -8.87 -10.45 10.84
C GLY A 285 -8.06 -11.68 11.29
N ALA A 286 -7.64 -12.55 10.35
CA ALA A 286 -6.76 -13.69 10.65
C ALA A 286 -5.35 -13.24 11.05
N SER A 287 -4.77 -12.25 10.36
CA SER A 287 -3.45 -11.68 10.68
C SER A 287 -3.44 -11.03 12.08
N ILE A 288 -4.50 -10.29 12.42
CA ILE A 288 -4.68 -9.70 13.75
C ILE A 288 -4.81 -10.79 14.83
N ALA A 289 -5.60 -11.83 14.58
CA ALA A 289 -5.77 -12.94 15.51
C ALA A 289 -4.46 -13.71 15.74
N SER A 290 -3.67 -13.92 14.67
CA SER A 290 -2.33 -14.52 14.77
C SER A 290 -1.39 -13.67 15.65
N THR A 291 -1.39 -12.35 15.50
CA THR A 291 -0.60 -11.44 16.34
C THR A 291 -0.98 -11.54 17.81
N ILE A 292 -2.28 -11.63 18.11
CA ILE A 292 -2.78 -11.79 19.49
C ILE A 292 -2.35 -13.15 20.09
N SER A 293 -2.44 -14.23 19.30
CA SER A 293 -2.00 -15.57 19.73
C SER A 293 -0.49 -15.63 19.93
N LEU A 294 0.28 -15.03 19.01
CA LEU A 294 1.74 -14.93 19.10
C LEU A 294 2.19 -14.18 20.36
N ALA A 295 1.50 -13.09 20.73
CA ALA A 295 1.78 -12.33 21.95
C ALA A 295 1.72 -13.17 23.23
N LYS A 296 0.77 -14.14 23.31
CA LYS A 296 0.65 -15.05 24.45
C LYS A 296 1.86 -15.98 24.54
N ILE A 297 2.22 -16.63 23.42
CA ILE A 297 3.37 -17.55 23.37
C ILE A 297 4.69 -16.81 23.63
N MET A 298 4.85 -15.60 23.11
CA MET A 298 6.01 -14.76 23.40
C MET A 298 6.16 -14.51 24.90
N LYS A 299 5.05 -14.19 25.58
CA LYS A 299 5.04 -13.98 27.03
C LYS A 299 5.41 -15.26 27.79
N GLU A 300 4.86 -16.41 27.41
CA GLU A 300 5.12 -17.72 28.02
C GLU A 300 6.57 -18.14 27.86
N ARG A 301 7.17 -17.89 26.67
CA ARG A 301 8.54 -18.28 26.35
C ARG A 301 9.57 -17.19 26.68
N ASN A 302 9.14 -16.05 27.23
CA ASN A 302 9.98 -14.88 27.52
C ASN A 302 10.76 -14.39 26.27
N ILE A 303 10.10 -14.37 25.11
CA ILE A 303 10.64 -13.89 23.84
C ILE A 303 10.07 -12.51 23.57
N ARG A 304 10.91 -11.58 23.07
CA ARG A 304 10.52 -10.22 22.71
C ARG A 304 10.86 -9.94 21.25
N MET A 305 10.06 -9.12 20.61
CA MET A 305 10.39 -8.56 19.30
C MET A 305 11.41 -7.43 19.44
N ARG A 306 12.34 -7.33 18.49
CA ARG A 306 13.23 -6.17 18.35
C ARG A 306 12.46 -4.97 17.83
N PHE A 307 11.68 -5.15 16.78
CA PHE A 307 10.79 -4.12 16.25
C PHE A 307 9.55 -4.72 15.56
N GLY A 308 8.47 -3.96 15.58
CA GLY A 308 7.33 -4.12 14.70
C GLY A 308 7.31 -2.99 13.68
N VAL A 309 6.86 -3.25 12.43
CA VAL A 309 6.88 -2.24 11.37
C VAL A 309 5.63 -2.29 10.50
N GLY A 310 5.39 -1.21 9.76
CA GLY A 310 4.39 -1.09 8.70
C GLY A 310 3.20 -0.25 9.12
N GLY A 311 2.02 -0.60 8.61
CA GLY A 311 0.75 -0.06 9.08
C GLY A 311 0.37 -0.71 10.40
N LEU A 312 0.20 0.10 11.43
CA LEU A 312 0.02 -0.37 12.79
C LEU A 312 -1.46 -0.46 13.21
N THR A 313 -1.72 -1.44 14.07
CA THR A 313 -3.03 -1.68 14.69
C THR A 313 -2.88 -1.85 16.19
N LYS A 314 -4.00 -1.78 16.91
CA LYS A 314 -4.04 -1.95 18.37
C LYS A 314 -3.21 -3.13 18.91
N PRO A 315 -3.28 -4.38 18.36
CA PRO A 315 -2.46 -5.47 18.88
C PRO A 315 -0.95 -5.22 18.86
N MET A 316 -0.44 -4.54 17.83
CA MET A 316 0.98 -4.17 17.79
C MET A 316 1.32 -3.09 18.83
N CYS A 317 0.43 -2.13 19.05
CA CYS A 317 0.58 -1.12 20.10
C CYS A 317 0.51 -1.74 21.50
N ASP A 318 -0.37 -2.72 21.70
CA ASP A 318 -0.45 -3.47 22.96
C ASP A 318 0.86 -4.21 23.27
N LEU A 319 1.57 -4.76 22.26
CA LEU A 319 2.90 -5.35 22.44
C LEU A 319 3.91 -4.33 22.98
N LEU A 320 3.86 -3.08 22.48
CA LEU A 320 4.74 -2.01 22.97
C LEU A 320 4.43 -1.66 24.44
N ILE A 321 3.15 -1.48 24.76
CA ILE A 321 2.69 -1.17 26.13
C ILE A 321 3.08 -2.28 27.10
N ASN A 322 2.99 -3.54 26.69
CA ASN A 322 3.32 -4.71 27.48
C ASN A 322 4.82 -5.07 27.48
N ASN A 323 5.70 -4.23 26.92
CA ASN A 323 7.14 -4.47 26.79
C ASN A 323 7.49 -5.79 26.07
N GLN A 324 6.66 -6.22 25.11
CA GLN A 324 6.90 -7.41 24.26
C GLN A 324 7.56 -7.05 22.92
N VAL A 325 7.65 -5.77 22.59
CA VAL A 325 8.44 -5.24 21.47
C VAL A 325 9.29 -4.07 21.97
N ASP A 326 10.51 -3.92 21.44
CA ASP A 326 11.41 -2.85 21.86
C ASP A 326 11.00 -1.49 21.26
N CYS A 327 10.54 -1.48 20.01
CA CYS A 327 10.02 -0.28 19.35
C CYS A 327 9.07 -0.62 18.19
N LEU A 328 8.29 0.39 17.77
CA LEU A 328 7.47 0.36 16.57
C LEU A 328 8.02 1.36 15.54
N LEU A 329 8.07 0.93 14.28
CA LEU A 329 8.47 1.74 13.12
C LEU A 329 7.24 1.92 12.23
N ASP A 330 6.65 3.10 12.26
CA ASP A 330 5.32 3.33 11.73
C ASP A 330 5.32 4.13 10.43
N THR A 331 4.54 3.64 9.46
CA THR A 331 4.27 4.33 8.19
C THR A 331 2.82 4.77 8.05
N GLN A 332 1.90 4.13 8.79
CA GLN A 332 0.48 4.47 8.79
C GLN A 332 -0.27 3.86 9.96
N ASP A 333 -1.15 4.62 10.56
CA ASP A 333 -2.05 4.16 11.62
C ASP A 333 -3.36 3.63 11.03
N PHE A 334 -3.75 2.42 11.44
CA PHE A 334 -4.96 1.76 10.94
C PHE A 334 -6.13 1.78 11.93
N ASP A 335 -5.91 2.27 13.13
CA ASP A 335 -6.94 2.51 14.14
C ASP A 335 -6.54 3.63 15.10
N LEU A 336 -7.51 4.10 15.89
CA LEU A 336 -7.28 5.21 16.82
C LEU A 336 -6.31 4.86 17.97
N SER A 337 -6.12 3.56 18.27
CA SER A 337 -5.13 3.13 19.27
C SER A 337 -3.70 3.31 18.74
N ALA A 338 -3.51 3.07 17.46
CA ALA A 338 -2.23 3.35 16.79
C ALA A 338 -1.95 4.86 16.75
N VAL A 339 -2.93 5.67 16.37
CA VAL A 339 -2.83 7.14 16.41
C VAL A 339 -2.43 7.65 17.80
N GLU A 340 -3.04 7.14 18.86
CA GLU A 340 -2.67 7.51 20.24
C GLU A 340 -1.27 7.04 20.61
N SER A 341 -0.86 5.86 20.12
CA SER A 341 0.46 5.27 20.37
C SER A 341 1.62 6.10 19.83
N VAL A 342 1.39 6.95 18.82
CA VAL A 342 2.42 7.87 18.25
C VAL A 342 3.00 8.80 19.32
N LYS A 343 2.30 9.03 20.43
CA LYS A 343 2.79 9.81 21.58
C LYS A 343 3.84 9.05 22.41
N ASN A 344 4.01 7.75 22.22
CA ASN A 344 5.00 6.94 22.94
C ASN A 344 6.40 7.16 22.33
N LEU A 345 7.40 7.38 23.20
CA LEU A 345 8.79 7.64 22.77
C LEU A 345 9.49 6.46 22.06
N LYS A 346 8.89 5.26 22.09
CA LYS A 346 9.38 4.07 21.39
C LYS A 346 8.57 3.76 20.14
N HIS A 347 7.64 4.63 19.78
CA HIS A 347 6.88 4.59 18.54
C HIS A 347 7.46 5.62 17.59
N PHE A 348 8.20 5.17 16.60
CA PHE A 348 8.93 6.02 15.67
C PHE A 348 8.20 6.09 14.33
N ARG A 349 7.94 7.30 13.85
CA ARG A 349 7.57 7.49 12.45
C ARG A 349 8.79 7.29 11.57
N ILE A 350 8.62 6.60 10.48
CA ILE A 350 9.62 6.45 9.41
C ILE A 350 8.99 6.86 8.07
N SER A 351 9.80 7.35 7.15
CA SER A 351 9.32 7.62 5.79
C SER A 351 9.00 6.32 5.05
N ALA A 352 8.17 6.39 4.02
CA ALA A 352 7.92 5.25 3.14
C ALA A 352 9.21 4.79 2.41
N GLY A 353 10.16 5.70 2.21
CA GLY A 353 11.50 5.38 1.68
C GLY A 353 12.34 4.56 2.66
N GLU A 354 12.41 4.98 3.93
CA GLU A 354 13.07 4.20 4.99
C GLU A 354 12.39 2.84 5.17
N TYR A 355 11.07 2.79 5.00
CA TYR A 355 10.31 1.55 5.09
C TYR A 355 10.70 0.56 3.99
N ALA A 356 10.63 0.95 2.69
CA ALA A 356 10.51 -0.03 1.63
C ALA A 356 11.15 0.33 0.27
N ASP A 357 11.78 1.50 0.10
CA ASP A 357 12.40 1.84 -1.19
C ASP A 357 13.57 0.90 -1.49
N PRO A 358 13.50 0.08 -2.57
CA PRO A 358 14.54 -0.89 -2.90
C PRO A 358 15.87 -0.24 -3.30
N PHE A 359 15.87 1.05 -3.71
CA PHE A 359 17.06 1.78 -4.12
C PHE A 359 17.71 2.57 -2.98
N ASN A 360 17.16 2.50 -1.78
CA ASN A 360 17.82 3.01 -0.59
C ASN A 360 18.96 2.09 -0.16
N LYS A 361 20.03 2.67 0.39
CA LYS A 361 21.17 1.92 0.97
C LYS A 361 20.76 1.02 2.13
N GLY A 362 19.55 1.16 2.64
CA GLY A 362 18.92 0.32 3.63
C GLY A 362 17.43 0.62 3.72
N ALA A 363 16.60 -0.43 3.66
CA ALA A 363 15.17 -0.34 3.92
C ALA A 363 14.81 -1.29 5.08
N VAL A 364 13.86 -0.86 5.92
CA VAL A 364 13.46 -1.65 7.12
C VAL A 364 12.93 -3.03 6.75
N VAL A 365 12.21 -3.14 5.62
CA VAL A 365 11.70 -4.43 5.13
C VAL A 365 12.78 -5.48 4.95
N ASN A 366 14.02 -5.09 4.64
CA ASN A 366 15.17 -5.99 4.49
C ASN A 366 15.71 -6.53 5.84
N LYS A 367 15.15 -6.09 6.95
CA LYS A 367 15.46 -6.55 8.31
C LYS A 367 14.33 -7.34 8.95
N LEU A 368 13.22 -7.56 8.21
CA LEU A 368 12.11 -8.37 8.71
C LEU A 368 12.48 -9.85 8.78
N ASP A 369 12.13 -10.47 9.91
CA ASP A 369 12.16 -11.93 10.05
C ASP A 369 10.85 -12.52 9.52
N PHE A 370 9.70 -11.91 9.86
CA PHE A 370 8.38 -12.37 9.40
C PHE A 370 7.54 -11.23 8.86
N VAL A 371 6.81 -11.52 7.79
CA VAL A 371 5.67 -10.72 7.34
C VAL A 371 4.45 -11.61 7.12
N ILE A 372 3.29 -11.17 7.62
CA ILE A 372 2.01 -11.83 7.41
C ILE A 372 1.17 -10.99 6.45
N LEU A 373 0.85 -11.57 5.32
CA LEU A 373 0.18 -10.94 4.19
C LEU A 373 -1.17 -11.62 3.91
N ALA A 374 -1.98 -10.99 3.07
CA ALA A 374 -3.22 -11.58 2.57
C ALA A 374 -3.29 -11.41 1.05
N ALA A 375 -3.96 -12.32 0.36
CA ALA A 375 -4.16 -12.24 -1.08
C ALA A 375 -5.62 -12.48 -1.47
N LEU A 376 -6.01 -11.96 -2.64
CA LEU A 376 -7.26 -12.32 -3.32
C LEU A 376 -7.12 -13.69 -3.97
N GLU A 377 -5.99 -13.92 -4.64
CA GLU A 377 -5.65 -15.16 -5.32
C GLU A 377 -4.18 -15.50 -5.11
N VAL A 378 -3.87 -16.79 -5.08
CA VAL A 378 -2.50 -17.33 -5.13
C VAL A 378 -2.49 -18.48 -6.14
N ASP A 379 -1.53 -18.49 -7.09
CA ASP A 379 -1.43 -19.58 -8.04
C ASP A 379 -0.46 -20.68 -7.60
N VAL A 380 -0.40 -21.76 -8.41
CA VAL A 380 0.48 -22.91 -8.15
C VAL A 380 1.97 -22.55 -8.23
N HIS A 381 2.32 -21.37 -8.72
CA HIS A 381 3.68 -20.83 -8.74
C HIS A 381 3.94 -19.89 -7.55
N PHE A 382 3.00 -19.80 -6.60
CA PHE A 382 3.01 -18.88 -5.46
C PHE A 382 2.90 -17.39 -5.84
N ASN A 383 2.62 -17.04 -7.09
CA ASN A 383 2.32 -15.65 -7.43
C ASN A 383 1.03 -15.21 -6.73
N CYS A 384 1.01 -13.97 -6.24
CA CYS A 384 -0.17 -13.41 -5.59
C CYS A 384 -0.79 -12.28 -6.40
N ASN A 385 -2.11 -12.24 -6.36
CA ASN A 385 -2.93 -11.12 -6.80
C ASN A 385 -3.58 -10.44 -5.58
N VAL A 386 -3.38 -9.12 -5.45
CA VAL A 386 -3.99 -8.29 -4.39
C VAL A 386 -4.70 -7.05 -4.96
N VAL A 387 -4.81 -6.93 -6.29
CA VAL A 387 -5.29 -5.72 -6.96
C VAL A 387 -6.58 -5.96 -7.75
N VAL A 388 -6.65 -7.01 -8.55
CA VAL A 388 -7.77 -7.26 -9.46
C VAL A 388 -8.71 -8.31 -8.87
N GLY A 389 -10.00 -7.98 -8.80
CA GLY A 389 -11.03 -8.93 -8.36
C GLY A 389 -11.28 -10.05 -9.36
N SER A 390 -12.00 -11.08 -8.94
CA SER A 390 -12.41 -12.20 -9.80
C SER A 390 -13.35 -11.81 -10.94
N ASP A 391 -13.89 -10.60 -10.89
CA ASP A 391 -14.68 -9.96 -11.94
C ASP A 391 -13.86 -9.10 -12.91
N GLY A 392 -12.53 -9.05 -12.74
CA GLY A 392 -11.61 -8.25 -13.53
C GLY A 392 -11.49 -6.79 -13.11
N VAL A 393 -12.27 -6.35 -12.10
CA VAL A 393 -12.26 -4.96 -11.63
C VAL A 393 -11.07 -4.71 -10.69
N ILE A 394 -10.39 -3.58 -10.88
CA ILE A 394 -9.41 -3.08 -9.92
C ILE A 394 -10.11 -2.73 -8.61
N THR A 395 -9.81 -3.48 -7.54
CA THR A 395 -10.48 -3.33 -6.24
C THR A 395 -9.53 -3.39 -5.05
N GLY A 396 -8.22 -3.49 -5.30
CA GLY A 396 -7.21 -3.71 -4.28
C GLY A 396 -6.03 -2.76 -4.35
N ALA A 397 -5.00 -3.10 -3.59
CA ALA A 397 -3.77 -2.33 -3.49
C ALA A 397 -2.57 -3.25 -3.38
N GLN A 398 -1.50 -2.93 -4.10
CA GLN A 398 -0.19 -3.54 -3.82
C GLN A 398 0.27 -3.19 -2.40
N GLY A 399 0.09 -1.92 -2.00
CA GLY A 399 0.56 -1.45 -0.70
C GLY A 399 2.04 -1.77 -0.50
N GLY A 400 2.39 -2.30 0.67
CA GLY A 400 3.72 -2.83 0.96
C GLY A 400 3.86 -4.34 0.73
N HIS A 401 2.87 -5.00 0.09
CA HIS A 401 2.85 -6.45 -0.08
C HIS A 401 4.09 -6.98 -0.81
N PRO A 402 4.41 -6.53 -2.04
CA PRO A 402 5.61 -7.01 -2.74
C PRO A 402 6.91 -6.53 -2.07
N ASP A 403 6.91 -5.37 -1.43
CA ASP A 403 8.09 -4.83 -0.74
C ASP A 403 8.50 -5.72 0.44
N THR A 404 7.54 -6.05 1.30
CA THR A 404 7.77 -6.85 2.50
C THR A 404 7.96 -8.32 2.20
N ALA A 405 7.26 -8.86 1.19
CA ALA A 405 7.48 -10.21 0.73
C ALA A 405 8.92 -10.41 0.24
N ALA A 406 9.46 -9.48 -0.56
CA ALA A 406 10.83 -9.53 -1.06
C ALA A 406 11.89 -9.31 0.04
N GLY A 407 11.58 -8.51 1.07
CA GLY A 407 12.54 -8.14 2.12
C GLY A 407 12.61 -9.10 3.31
N ALA A 408 11.50 -9.75 3.67
CA ALA A 408 11.40 -10.59 4.85
C ALA A 408 12.12 -11.94 4.67
N LYS A 409 12.66 -12.51 5.76
CA LYS A 409 13.23 -13.86 5.76
C LYS A 409 12.18 -14.95 5.60
N CYS A 410 10.96 -14.67 6.05
CA CYS A 410 9.83 -15.57 5.90
C CYS A 410 8.57 -14.75 5.64
N SER A 411 8.06 -14.84 4.40
CA SER A 411 6.82 -14.22 3.97
C SER A 411 5.69 -15.26 3.99
N ILE A 412 4.63 -14.96 4.73
CA ILE A 412 3.47 -15.84 4.92
C ILE A 412 2.24 -15.15 4.35
N VAL A 413 1.57 -15.79 3.41
CA VAL A 413 0.30 -15.34 2.86
C VAL A 413 -0.84 -16.15 3.49
N ILE A 414 -1.79 -15.48 4.11
CA ILE A 414 -3.01 -16.09 4.66
C ILE A 414 -4.18 -15.77 3.73
N ALA A 415 -4.77 -16.79 3.14
CA ALA A 415 -5.97 -16.66 2.32
C ALA A 415 -6.91 -17.85 2.60
N PRO A 416 -8.23 -17.64 2.81
CA PRO A 416 -9.14 -18.78 2.88
C PRO A 416 -9.10 -19.53 1.55
N LEU A 417 -9.25 -20.86 1.57
CA LEU A 417 -9.25 -21.66 0.34
C LEU A 417 -10.28 -21.15 -0.66
N LEU A 418 -11.43 -20.74 -0.14
CA LEU A 418 -12.54 -20.17 -0.90
C LEU A 418 -12.98 -18.83 -0.30
N GLN A 419 -13.08 -17.81 -1.16
CA GLN A 419 -13.73 -16.54 -0.82
C GLN A 419 -15.16 -16.55 -1.35
N GLY A 420 -16.12 -16.88 -0.47
CA GLY A 420 -17.48 -17.21 -0.89
C GLY A 420 -17.48 -18.52 -1.69
N ARG A 421 -17.74 -18.46 -3.00
CA ARG A 421 -17.69 -19.61 -3.93
C ARG A 421 -16.52 -19.53 -4.92
N ILE A 422 -15.59 -18.61 -4.72
CA ILE A 422 -14.47 -18.35 -5.63
C ILE A 422 -13.22 -18.97 -5.01
N PRO A 423 -12.49 -19.85 -5.72
CA PRO A 423 -11.19 -20.34 -5.29
C PRO A 423 -10.19 -19.21 -5.10
N ALA A 424 -9.54 -19.15 -3.94
CA ALA A 424 -8.41 -18.25 -3.74
C ALA A 424 -7.08 -18.89 -4.14
N ILE A 425 -7.04 -20.23 -4.19
CA ILE A 425 -5.89 -20.97 -4.73
C ILE A 425 -6.27 -21.47 -6.13
N CYS A 426 -5.54 -21.04 -7.14
CA CYS A 426 -5.87 -21.25 -8.56
C CYS A 426 -4.67 -21.73 -9.39
N THR A 427 -4.90 -22.07 -10.65
CA THR A 427 -3.83 -22.46 -11.58
C THR A 427 -2.96 -21.26 -11.95
N ASP A 428 -3.59 -20.14 -12.33
CA ASP A 428 -2.95 -18.87 -12.67
C ASP A 428 -3.77 -17.73 -12.04
N VAL A 429 -3.11 -16.80 -11.35
CA VAL A 429 -3.79 -15.59 -10.83
C VAL A 429 -4.23 -14.67 -11.97
N THR A 430 -5.31 -13.92 -11.75
CA THR A 430 -5.81 -12.93 -12.72
C THR A 430 -4.73 -11.91 -13.08
N THR A 431 -4.00 -11.43 -12.08
CA THR A 431 -2.93 -10.44 -12.26
C THR A 431 -1.81 -10.72 -11.25
N VAL A 432 -0.56 -10.74 -11.69
CA VAL A 432 0.57 -10.91 -10.78
C VAL A 432 0.94 -9.57 -10.17
N THR A 433 0.80 -9.47 -8.85
CA THR A 433 1.17 -8.27 -8.08
C THR A 433 2.34 -8.51 -7.14
N THR A 434 2.57 -9.77 -6.73
CA THR A 434 3.74 -10.20 -5.97
C THR A 434 4.23 -11.51 -6.57
N PRO A 435 5.50 -11.58 -7.00
CA PRO A 435 6.03 -12.77 -7.65
C PRO A 435 6.23 -13.90 -6.63
N GLY A 436 5.98 -15.14 -7.05
CA GLY A 436 6.04 -16.32 -6.19
C GLY A 436 7.41 -16.60 -5.59
N GLU A 437 8.47 -16.09 -6.21
CA GLU A 437 9.82 -16.18 -5.63
C GLU A 437 9.97 -15.44 -4.28
N SER A 438 9.07 -14.51 -3.98
CA SER A 438 9.02 -13.77 -2.70
C SER A 438 8.05 -14.36 -1.68
N VAL A 439 7.25 -15.37 -2.06
CA VAL A 439 6.22 -15.95 -1.18
C VAL A 439 6.69 -17.31 -0.70
N ASP A 440 6.92 -17.42 0.61
CA ASP A 440 7.51 -18.62 1.21
C ASP A 440 6.46 -19.63 1.67
N VAL A 441 5.33 -19.14 2.17
CA VAL A 441 4.29 -19.97 2.79
C VAL A 441 2.91 -19.44 2.45
N VAL A 442 1.99 -20.34 2.11
CA VAL A 442 0.56 -20.05 1.93
C VAL A 442 -0.22 -20.84 2.96
N ILE A 443 -1.05 -20.14 3.75
CA ILE A 443 -1.88 -20.73 4.80
C ILE A 443 -3.35 -20.55 4.45
N THR A 444 -4.06 -21.66 4.37
CA THR A 444 -5.50 -21.71 4.14
C THR A 444 -6.22 -22.41 5.30
N ASP A 445 -7.53 -22.36 5.31
CA ASP A 445 -8.36 -23.15 6.22
C ASP A 445 -8.38 -24.66 5.90
N TYR A 446 -7.71 -25.11 4.82
CA TYR A 446 -7.59 -26.50 4.43
C TYR A 446 -6.16 -27.06 4.54
N GLY A 447 -5.17 -26.22 4.80
CA GLY A 447 -3.78 -26.64 4.97
C GLY A 447 -2.78 -25.54 4.67
N ILE A 448 -1.50 -25.93 4.79
CA ILE A 448 -0.34 -25.05 4.67
C ILE A 448 0.54 -25.55 3.53
N ALA A 449 0.83 -24.69 2.56
CA ALA A 449 1.79 -24.99 1.50
C ALA A 449 3.08 -24.18 1.74
N ILE A 450 4.21 -24.88 1.79
CA ILE A 450 5.54 -24.26 1.82
C ILE A 450 6.08 -24.24 0.40
N ASN A 451 6.58 -23.09 -0.05
CA ASN A 451 7.19 -22.96 -1.35
C ASN A 451 8.37 -23.95 -1.46
N PRO A 452 8.41 -24.81 -2.50
CA PRO A 452 9.47 -25.81 -2.67
C PRO A 452 10.90 -25.24 -2.69
N ARG A 453 11.07 -23.96 -2.95
CA ARG A 453 12.37 -23.27 -2.89
C ARG A 453 12.90 -23.14 -1.46
N ARG A 454 12.03 -23.23 -0.43
CA ARG A 454 12.36 -23.03 0.99
C ARG A 454 12.61 -24.37 1.69
N GLN A 455 13.68 -25.03 1.27
CA GLN A 455 14.10 -26.31 1.85
C GLN A 455 14.43 -26.20 3.34
N ASP A 456 14.91 -25.03 3.78
CA ASP A 456 15.17 -24.71 5.20
C ASP A 456 13.88 -24.75 6.04
N LEU A 457 12.78 -24.21 5.54
CA LEU A 457 11.47 -24.26 6.20
C LEU A 457 10.85 -25.67 6.15
N ILE A 458 10.95 -26.36 5.02
CA ILE A 458 10.45 -27.74 4.87
C ILE A 458 11.13 -28.65 5.90
N GLU A 459 12.46 -28.59 6.02
CA GLU A 459 13.20 -29.40 7.00
C GLU A 459 12.84 -29.01 8.45
N ALA A 460 12.70 -27.73 8.73
CA ALA A 460 12.32 -27.27 10.07
C ALA A 460 10.93 -27.72 10.49
N MET A 461 10.02 -27.95 9.55
CA MET A 461 8.61 -28.28 9.79
C MET A 461 8.32 -29.79 9.70
N LYS A 462 9.28 -30.63 9.34
CA LYS A 462 9.04 -32.06 9.06
C LYS A 462 8.40 -32.86 10.21
N ASP A 463 8.70 -32.48 11.46
CA ASP A 463 8.20 -33.16 12.67
C ASP A 463 7.09 -32.35 13.37
N VAL A 464 6.61 -31.26 12.77
CA VAL A 464 5.57 -30.41 13.33
C VAL A 464 4.19 -30.92 12.87
N ASP A 465 3.30 -31.16 13.83
CA ASP A 465 1.93 -31.65 13.54
C ASP A 465 1.05 -30.49 13.03
N LEU A 466 1.18 -30.17 11.74
CA LEU A 466 0.39 -29.19 11.01
C LEU A 466 -0.09 -29.79 9.68
N PRO A 467 -1.22 -29.33 9.13
CA PRO A 467 -1.80 -29.92 7.91
C PRO A 467 -1.08 -29.46 6.64
N PHE A 468 0.16 -29.92 6.46
CA PHE A 468 0.93 -29.60 5.25
C PHE A 468 0.35 -30.25 4.01
N LYS A 469 0.35 -29.50 2.91
CA LYS A 469 -0.07 -29.92 1.56
C LYS A 469 0.80 -29.22 0.52
N THR A 470 0.82 -29.73 -0.69
CA THR A 470 1.35 -28.95 -1.81
C THR A 470 0.35 -27.87 -2.22
N ILE A 471 0.81 -26.85 -2.93
CA ILE A 471 -0.07 -25.79 -3.42
C ILE A 471 -1.07 -26.34 -4.46
N GLU A 472 -0.66 -27.34 -5.24
CA GLU A 472 -1.49 -28.05 -6.21
C GLU A 472 -2.59 -28.85 -5.52
N GLU A 473 -2.30 -29.53 -4.41
CA GLU A 473 -3.31 -30.23 -3.61
C GLU A 473 -4.36 -29.24 -3.08
N LEU A 474 -3.96 -28.05 -2.62
CA LEU A 474 -4.90 -27.01 -2.17
C LEU A 474 -5.76 -26.51 -3.32
N ARG A 475 -5.19 -26.25 -4.51
CA ARG A 475 -5.96 -25.91 -5.71
C ARG A 475 -6.96 -27.02 -6.08
N ASP A 476 -6.52 -28.28 -6.09
CA ASP A 476 -7.37 -29.40 -6.48
C ASP A 476 -8.54 -29.58 -5.51
N ILE A 477 -8.31 -29.37 -4.20
CA ILE A 477 -9.40 -29.33 -3.21
C ILE A 477 -10.38 -28.19 -3.52
N ALA A 478 -9.87 -27.00 -3.80
CA ALA A 478 -10.72 -25.86 -4.15
C ALA A 478 -11.59 -26.17 -5.37
N TYR A 479 -10.99 -26.67 -6.45
CA TYR A 479 -11.68 -27.00 -7.70
C TYR A 479 -12.63 -28.18 -7.56
N SER A 480 -12.37 -29.12 -6.65
CA SER A 480 -13.31 -30.21 -6.35
C SER A 480 -14.62 -29.70 -5.72
N ILE A 481 -14.57 -28.54 -5.05
CA ILE A 481 -15.73 -27.94 -4.37
C ILE A 481 -16.50 -26.99 -5.31
N THR A 482 -15.78 -26.20 -6.11
CA THR A 482 -16.38 -25.10 -6.88
C THR A 482 -16.42 -25.37 -8.40
N GLY A 483 -15.64 -26.33 -8.90
CA GLY A 483 -15.19 -26.37 -10.29
C GLY A 483 -14.06 -25.36 -10.52
N GLU A 484 -13.39 -25.49 -11.66
CA GLU A 484 -12.44 -24.50 -12.15
C GLU A 484 -13.22 -23.24 -12.57
N PRO A 485 -12.86 -22.04 -12.07
CA PRO A 485 -13.59 -20.82 -12.42
C PRO A 485 -13.36 -20.45 -13.89
N GLU A 486 -14.39 -19.92 -14.51
CA GLU A 486 -14.26 -19.30 -15.83
C GLU A 486 -13.37 -18.07 -15.74
N LYS A 487 -12.47 -17.93 -16.73
CA LYS A 487 -11.58 -16.77 -16.81
C LYS A 487 -12.36 -15.52 -17.25
N VAL A 488 -12.07 -14.39 -16.63
CA VAL A 488 -12.63 -13.09 -17.02
C VAL A 488 -12.33 -12.81 -18.49
N GLN A 489 -13.33 -12.32 -19.21
CA GLN A 489 -13.17 -11.89 -20.60
C GLN A 489 -12.67 -10.45 -20.64
N PHE A 490 -11.43 -10.29 -21.05
CA PHE A 490 -10.80 -8.99 -21.22
C PHE A 490 -10.84 -8.52 -22.68
N GLY A 491 -10.84 -7.19 -22.87
CA GLY A 491 -10.58 -6.55 -24.15
C GLY A 491 -9.09 -6.50 -24.49
N ASP A 492 -8.76 -5.89 -25.62
CA ASP A 492 -7.36 -5.75 -26.06
C ASP A 492 -6.67 -4.54 -25.42
N ARG A 493 -7.45 -3.51 -25.04
CA ARG A 493 -6.92 -2.28 -24.45
C ARG A 493 -6.31 -2.54 -23.06
N VAL A 494 -5.07 -2.13 -22.87
CA VAL A 494 -4.44 -2.06 -21.54
C VAL A 494 -4.90 -0.77 -20.86
N VAL A 495 -5.50 -0.89 -19.69
CA VAL A 495 -6.00 0.23 -18.87
C VAL A 495 -5.11 0.53 -17.67
N GLY A 496 -4.23 -0.40 -17.31
CA GLY A 496 -3.28 -0.22 -16.22
C GLY A 496 -2.11 -1.17 -16.32
N VAL A 497 -1.06 -0.84 -15.57
CA VAL A 497 0.14 -1.67 -15.42
C VAL A 497 0.42 -1.92 -13.95
N ILE A 498 0.90 -3.11 -13.65
CA ILE A 498 1.44 -3.48 -12.34
C ILE A 498 2.95 -3.33 -12.42
N GLU A 499 3.46 -2.33 -11.73
CA GLU A 499 4.89 -2.07 -11.68
C GLU A 499 5.52 -2.79 -10.49
N SER A 500 6.61 -3.48 -10.74
CA SER A 500 7.47 -4.05 -9.69
C SER A 500 8.11 -2.93 -8.87
N ARG A 501 8.58 -3.25 -7.68
CA ARG A 501 9.25 -2.32 -6.77
C ARG A 501 10.48 -1.63 -7.39
N ASP A 502 11.16 -2.27 -8.33
CA ASP A 502 12.34 -1.77 -9.06
C ASP A 502 12.02 -0.91 -10.29
N GLY A 503 10.74 -0.79 -10.65
CA GLY A 503 10.26 0.01 -11.79
C GLY A 503 10.01 -0.78 -13.07
N THR A 504 10.28 -2.08 -13.09
CA THR A 504 9.99 -2.95 -14.23
C THR A 504 8.51 -3.35 -14.26
N ILE A 505 7.99 -3.77 -15.42
CA ILE A 505 6.58 -4.16 -15.59
C ILE A 505 6.38 -5.63 -15.21
N MET A 506 5.62 -5.83 -14.11
CA MET A 506 5.24 -7.15 -13.61
C MET A 506 4.09 -7.76 -14.39
N ASP A 507 3.03 -6.98 -14.64
CA ASP A 507 1.84 -7.43 -15.38
C ASP A 507 1.08 -6.23 -15.95
N VAL A 508 0.06 -6.51 -16.76
CA VAL A 508 -0.86 -5.51 -17.29
C VAL A 508 -2.29 -5.80 -16.85
N VAL A 509 -3.08 -4.73 -16.67
CA VAL A 509 -4.52 -4.83 -16.47
C VAL A 509 -5.22 -4.41 -17.75
N ARG A 510 -6.06 -5.29 -18.28
CA ARG A 510 -6.84 -5.04 -19.49
C ARG A 510 -8.25 -4.59 -19.16
N GLU A 511 -8.84 -3.85 -20.10
CA GLU A 511 -10.23 -3.44 -20.03
C GLU A 511 -11.15 -4.66 -19.95
N ILE A 512 -12.12 -4.64 -19.03
CA ILE A 512 -13.14 -5.69 -18.96
C ILE A 512 -14.14 -5.51 -20.09
N LYS A 513 -14.48 -6.60 -20.76
CA LYS A 513 -15.59 -6.57 -21.75
C LYS A 513 -16.92 -6.43 -21.02
N PRO A 514 -17.87 -5.64 -21.56
CA PRO A 514 -19.24 -5.66 -21.06
C PRO A 514 -19.78 -7.09 -21.09
N PHE A 515 -20.48 -7.47 -20.04
CA PHE A 515 -21.14 -8.77 -19.99
C PHE A 515 -22.28 -8.75 -21.02
N GLU A 516 -22.11 -9.45 -22.12
CA GLU A 516 -23.19 -9.67 -23.09
C GLU A 516 -24.03 -10.84 -22.56
N PHE A 517 -25.24 -10.54 -22.08
CA PHE A 517 -26.22 -11.60 -21.88
C PHE A 517 -26.48 -12.25 -23.23
N ALA A 518 -26.31 -13.56 -23.34
CA ALA A 518 -26.76 -14.28 -24.50
C ALA A 518 -28.26 -13.97 -24.66
N GLU A 519 -28.64 -13.31 -25.76
CA GLU A 519 -30.04 -13.22 -26.14
C GLU A 519 -30.52 -14.64 -26.40
N ASP A 520 -31.47 -15.17 -25.58
CA ASP A 520 -32.13 -16.44 -25.76
C ASP A 520 -32.97 -16.50 -27.03
#